data_587cdd6dbdef55ccb459dc508d59744c
#
_entry.id   587cdd6dbdef55ccb459dc508d59744c
#
_cell.length_a   1.000
_cell.length_b   1.000
_cell.length_c   1.000
_cell.angle_alpha   90.00
_cell.angle_beta   90.00
_cell.angle_gamma   90.00
#
_symmetry.space_group_name_H-M   'P 1'
#
loop_
_entity.id
_entity.type
_entity.pdbx_description
1 polymer ?
#
loop_
_entity_poly.entity_id
_entity_poly.type
_entity_poly.pdbx_seq_one_letter_code
_entity_poly.pdbx_strand_id
1 'polypeptide(L)'
;MGQIGDLRKRATDVGWTSRVVFREFMRFNVTGCFNTAFSFTLYQILYWVNIWDAHTAVSAWVVSNIIGNVEAHYMHYKFTFHSSFEYAASLNRAFWCYTAQLVVTTSSEIVMIEIWGVNHNIAWLINTCVFGFVNFLLILSLIHI
;
A
#
# COMPACT_ATOMS: atom_id res chain seq x y z
N MET A 1 -25.53 1.12 9.27
CA MET A 1 -26.13 0.43 8.09
C MET A 1 -26.33 1.32 6.87
N GLY A 2 -26.53 2.64 7.00
CA GLY A 2 -26.74 3.57 5.88
C GLY A 2 -25.55 3.75 4.93
N GLN A 3 -24.32 3.68 5.40
CA GLN A 3 -23.12 4.02 4.62
C GLN A 3 -22.74 2.99 3.55
N ILE A 4 -22.95 1.70 3.79
CA ILE A 4 -22.66 0.64 2.81
C ILE A 4 -23.68 0.68 1.68
N GLY A 5 -24.95 1.00 1.99
CA GLY A 5 -26.01 1.20 1.00
C GLY A 5 -25.74 2.38 0.07
N ASP A 6 -25.15 3.45 0.60
CA ASP A 6 -24.83 4.67 -0.15
C ASP A 6 -23.63 4.46 -1.10
N LEU A 7 -22.63 3.70 -0.69
CA LEU A 7 -21.50 3.28 -1.55
C LEU A 7 -21.96 2.38 -2.69
N ARG A 8 -22.86 1.44 -2.39
CA ARG A 8 -23.44 0.54 -3.38
C ARG A 8 -24.30 1.30 -4.38
N LYS A 9 -25.06 2.30 -3.92
CA LYS A 9 -25.86 3.18 -4.76
C LYS A 9 -25.01 4.05 -5.68
N ARG A 10 -23.90 4.62 -5.15
CA ARG A 10 -22.95 5.39 -5.97
C ARG A 10 -22.22 4.52 -7.00
N ALA A 11 -21.89 3.27 -6.65
CA ALA A 11 -21.28 2.33 -7.58
C ALA A 11 -22.23 1.90 -8.69
N THR A 12 -23.56 1.90 -8.45
CA THR A 12 -24.57 1.58 -9.47
C THR A 12 -25.02 2.80 -10.27
N ASP A 13 -24.99 4.01 -9.68
CA ASP A 13 -25.42 5.26 -10.33
C ASP A 13 -24.33 5.86 -11.24
N VAL A 14 -23.05 5.58 -10.98
CA VAL A 14 -21.98 5.86 -11.93
C VAL A 14 -22.00 4.74 -12.97
N GLY A 15 -22.65 4.96 -14.08
CA GLY A 15 -22.64 4.01 -15.20
C GLY A 15 -21.20 3.60 -15.51
N TRP A 16 -20.82 2.38 -15.12
CA TRP A 16 -19.49 1.79 -15.31
C TRP A 16 -19.27 1.54 -16.81
N THR A 17 -19.05 2.64 -17.55
CA THR A 17 -18.54 2.53 -18.91
C THR A 17 -17.06 2.16 -18.82
N SER A 18 -16.58 1.38 -19.77
CA SER A 18 -15.17 0.98 -19.87
C SER A 18 -14.21 2.18 -19.78
N ARG A 19 -14.62 3.36 -20.19
CA ARG A 19 -13.84 4.61 -20.07
C ARG A 19 -13.70 5.10 -18.61
N VAL A 20 -14.74 4.98 -17.80
CA VAL A 20 -14.71 5.40 -16.39
C VAL A 20 -13.82 4.45 -15.60
N VAL A 21 -13.99 3.13 -15.80
CA VAL A 21 -13.14 2.11 -15.17
C VAL A 21 -11.68 2.30 -15.55
N PHE A 22 -11.40 2.53 -16.82
CA PHE A 22 -10.02 2.76 -17.29
C PHE A 22 -9.40 4.02 -16.66
N ARG A 23 -10.16 5.12 -16.57
CA ARG A 23 -9.67 6.36 -15.96
C ARG A 23 -9.35 6.19 -14.47
N GLU A 24 -10.22 5.52 -13.73
CA GLU A 24 -10.00 5.23 -12.30
C GLU A 24 -8.82 4.28 -12.10
N PHE A 25 -8.70 3.27 -12.95
CA PHE A 25 -7.54 2.38 -12.98
C PHE A 25 -6.23 3.13 -13.26
N MET A 26 -6.23 4.05 -14.23
CA MET A 26 -5.04 4.87 -14.53
C MET A 26 -4.67 5.79 -13.36
N ARG A 27 -5.64 6.42 -12.70
CA ARG A 27 -5.41 7.23 -11.50
C ARG A 27 -4.81 6.40 -10.38
N PHE A 28 -5.38 5.22 -10.13
CA PHE A 28 -4.87 4.29 -9.14
C PHE A 28 -3.41 3.89 -9.43
N ASN A 29 -3.10 3.56 -10.68
CA ASN A 29 -1.74 3.18 -11.07
C ASN A 29 -0.77 4.35 -10.97
N VAL A 30 -1.13 5.56 -11.39
CA VAL A 30 -0.28 6.76 -11.26
C VAL A 30 0.02 7.03 -9.79
N THR A 31 -1.00 7.01 -8.92
CA THR A 31 -0.81 7.16 -7.47
C THR A 31 0.06 6.03 -6.92
N GLY A 32 -0.19 4.79 -7.34
CA GLY A 32 0.61 3.63 -6.94
C GLY A 32 2.07 3.71 -7.36
N CYS A 33 2.36 4.18 -8.59
CA CYS A 33 3.74 4.41 -9.03
C CYS A 33 4.44 5.50 -8.21
N PHE A 34 3.74 6.59 -7.88
CA PHE A 34 4.27 7.64 -7.02
C PHE A 34 4.59 7.09 -5.62
N ASN A 35 3.65 6.39 -5.00
CA ASN A 35 3.83 5.78 -3.68
C ASN A 35 4.99 4.79 -3.67
N THR A 36 5.14 4.00 -4.74
CA THR A 36 6.26 3.04 -4.89
C THR A 36 7.59 3.77 -4.99
N ALA A 37 7.68 4.83 -5.79
CA ALA A 37 8.89 5.64 -5.92
C ALA A 37 9.25 6.34 -4.60
N PHE A 38 8.26 6.89 -3.90
CA PHE A 38 8.42 7.48 -2.58
C PHE A 38 8.93 6.46 -1.56
N SER A 39 8.28 5.31 -1.47
CA SER A 39 8.64 4.23 -0.54
C SER A 39 10.05 3.70 -0.81
N PHE A 40 10.42 3.52 -2.08
CA PHE A 40 11.77 3.09 -2.45
C PHE A 40 12.83 4.12 -2.08
N THR A 41 12.58 5.39 -2.37
CA THR A 41 13.51 6.48 -2.02
C THR A 41 13.70 6.56 -0.51
N LEU A 42 12.61 6.48 0.25
CA LEU A 42 12.65 6.49 1.71
C LEU A 42 13.41 5.27 2.25
N TYR A 43 13.15 4.07 1.70
CA TYR A 43 13.88 2.86 2.05
C TYR A 43 15.39 3.02 1.84
N GLN A 44 15.80 3.56 0.68
CA GLN A 44 17.23 3.78 0.40
C GLN A 44 17.86 4.78 1.38
N ILE A 45 17.18 5.88 1.69
CA ILE A 45 17.65 6.88 2.66
C ILE A 45 17.84 6.21 4.05
N LEU A 46 16.85 5.45 4.50
CA LEU A 46 16.90 4.78 5.80
C LEU A 46 17.96 3.66 5.84
N TYR A 47 18.15 2.97 4.72
CA TYR A 47 19.23 1.99 4.58
C TYR A 47 20.60 2.66 4.72
N TRP A 48 20.81 3.81 4.11
CA TRP A 48 22.05 4.59 4.19
C TRP A 48 22.29 5.19 5.59
N VAL A 49 21.23 5.64 6.26
CA VAL A 49 21.29 6.16 7.64
C VAL A 49 21.66 5.06 8.62
N ASN A 50 21.36 3.81 8.28
CA ASN A 50 21.69 2.63 9.08
C ASN A 50 21.15 2.71 10.51
N ILE A 51 19.82 2.69 10.67
CA ILE A 51 19.15 2.85 11.96
C ILE A 51 19.54 1.75 12.95
N TRP A 52 19.81 0.56 12.45
CA TRP A 52 20.18 -0.60 13.27
C TRP A 52 21.23 -1.46 12.56
N ASP A 53 22.49 -1.34 12.96
CA ASP A 53 23.65 -1.96 12.31
C ASP A 53 23.52 -3.47 12.09
N ALA A 54 22.93 -4.19 13.06
CA ALA A 54 22.76 -5.64 12.95
C ALA A 54 21.73 -6.05 11.89
N HIS A 55 20.75 -5.19 11.59
CA HIS A 55 19.62 -5.48 10.70
C HIS A 55 19.24 -4.26 9.84
N THR A 56 20.21 -3.69 9.17
CA THR A 56 20.07 -2.43 8.39
C THR A 56 18.92 -2.48 7.40
N ALA A 57 18.85 -3.53 6.57
CA ALA A 57 17.82 -3.65 5.54
C ALA A 57 16.42 -3.86 6.14
N VAL A 58 16.32 -4.71 7.15
CA VAL A 58 15.04 -5.02 7.81
C VAL A 58 14.50 -3.79 8.55
N SER A 59 15.35 -3.06 9.27
CA SER A 59 14.92 -1.84 9.97
C SER A 59 14.50 -0.74 9.00
N ALA A 60 15.23 -0.55 7.90
CA ALA A 60 14.85 0.37 6.83
C ALA A 60 13.51 -0.03 6.20
N TRP A 61 13.28 -1.32 5.95
CA TRP A 61 12.02 -1.86 5.46
C TRP A 61 10.86 -1.52 6.39
N VAL A 62 10.96 -1.85 7.68
CA VAL A 62 9.88 -1.63 8.66
C VAL A 62 9.51 -0.15 8.73
N VAL A 63 10.49 0.74 8.90
CA VAL A 63 10.24 2.17 9.06
C VAL A 63 9.70 2.79 7.77
N SER A 64 10.27 2.43 6.61
CA SER A 64 9.77 2.93 5.31
C SER A 64 8.34 2.48 5.02
N ASN A 65 7.97 1.25 5.40
CA ASN A 65 6.61 0.76 5.24
C ASN A 65 5.61 1.46 6.15
N ILE A 66 5.95 1.72 7.41
CA ILE A 66 5.07 2.46 8.31
C ILE A 66 4.77 3.87 7.75
N ILE A 67 5.81 4.60 7.36
CA ILE A 67 5.67 5.94 6.80
C ILE A 67 4.97 5.89 5.43
N GLY A 68 5.38 4.98 4.56
CA GLY A 68 4.83 4.81 3.22
C GLY A 68 3.34 4.41 3.23
N ASN A 69 2.91 3.58 4.18
CA ASN A 69 1.50 3.20 4.31
C ASN A 69 0.62 4.39 4.71
N VAL A 70 1.10 5.25 5.62
CA VAL A 70 0.38 6.48 6.00
C VAL A 70 0.30 7.45 4.81
N GLU A 71 1.41 7.63 4.09
CA GLU A 71 1.47 8.47 2.89
C GLU A 71 0.56 7.92 1.80
N ALA A 72 0.65 6.63 1.47
CA ALA A 72 -0.17 5.99 0.46
C ALA A 72 -1.66 6.08 0.80
N HIS A 73 -2.04 5.89 2.06
CA HIS A 73 -3.43 6.05 2.50
C HIS A 73 -3.92 7.47 2.27
N TYR A 74 -3.12 8.48 2.61
CA TYR A 74 -3.45 9.89 2.39
C TYR A 74 -3.61 10.21 0.90
N MET A 75 -2.68 9.73 0.06
CA MET A 75 -2.71 9.96 -1.38
C MET A 75 -3.94 9.30 -2.03
N HIS A 76 -4.24 8.06 -1.68
CA HIS A 76 -5.43 7.38 -2.19
C HIS A 76 -6.71 8.03 -1.70
N TYR A 77 -6.77 8.43 -0.44
CA TYR A 77 -7.92 9.14 0.12
C TYR A 77 -8.21 10.44 -0.64
N LYS A 78 -7.17 11.24 -0.90
CA LYS A 78 -7.30 12.56 -1.51
C LYS A 78 -7.47 12.51 -3.04
N PHE A 79 -6.68 11.69 -3.73
CA PHE A 79 -6.55 11.76 -5.19
C PHE A 79 -7.28 10.64 -5.93
N THR A 80 -7.43 9.46 -5.32
CA THR A 80 -8.08 8.33 -5.98
C THR A 80 -9.58 8.31 -5.69
N PHE A 81 -9.96 8.36 -4.43
CA PHE A 81 -11.34 8.09 -4.04
C PHE A 81 -12.19 9.34 -3.80
N HIS A 82 -11.62 10.54 -3.71
CA HIS A 82 -12.35 11.78 -3.38
C HIS A 82 -13.35 11.55 -2.25
N SER A 83 -12.93 10.83 -1.24
CA SER A 83 -13.80 10.26 -0.22
C SER A 83 -14.42 11.35 0.65
N SER A 84 -15.72 11.25 0.86
CA SER A 84 -16.46 12.05 1.85
C SER A 84 -16.39 11.45 3.26
N PHE A 85 -15.66 10.32 3.44
CA PHE A 85 -15.48 9.69 4.75
C PHE A 85 -14.48 10.47 5.59
N GLU A 86 -14.66 10.42 6.90
CA GLU A 86 -13.70 10.96 7.84
C GLU A 86 -12.35 10.22 7.71
N TYR A 87 -11.29 10.97 7.44
CA TYR A 87 -9.94 10.43 7.20
C TYR A 87 -9.44 9.55 8.34
N ALA A 88 -9.63 10.00 9.59
CA ALA A 88 -9.19 9.27 10.78
C ALA A 88 -9.87 7.91 10.92
N ALA A 89 -11.17 7.84 10.64
CA ALA A 89 -11.93 6.57 10.69
C ALA A 89 -11.47 5.60 9.58
N SER A 90 -11.19 6.12 8.39
CA SER A 90 -10.65 5.35 7.27
C SER A 90 -9.25 4.82 7.57
N LEU A 91 -8.37 5.67 8.09
CA LEU A 91 -7.00 5.30 8.48
C LEU A 91 -7.00 4.24 9.59
N ASN A 92 -7.86 4.37 10.59
CA ASN A 92 -7.94 3.38 11.66
C ASN A 92 -8.35 1.98 11.15
N ARG A 93 -9.29 1.90 10.19
CA ARG A 93 -9.65 0.62 9.57
C ARG A 93 -8.49 0.02 8.76
N ALA A 94 -7.79 0.86 8.00
CA ALA A 94 -6.65 0.46 7.20
C ALA A 94 -5.45 0.05 8.07
N PHE A 95 -5.30 0.63 9.25
CA PHE A 95 -4.19 0.39 10.17
C PHE A 95 -3.99 -1.10 10.48
N TRP A 96 -5.05 -1.81 10.78
CA TRP A 96 -4.97 -3.24 11.10
C TRP A 96 -4.56 -4.08 9.90
N CYS A 97 -5.07 -3.76 8.71
CA CYS A 97 -4.66 -4.42 7.46
C CYS A 97 -3.18 -4.15 7.17
N TYR A 98 -2.72 -2.92 7.31
CA TYR A 98 -1.33 -2.55 7.11
C TYR A 98 -0.41 -3.19 8.15
N THR A 99 -0.85 -3.28 9.40
CA THR A 99 -0.09 -3.96 10.46
C THR A 99 0.09 -5.45 10.16
N ALA A 100 -0.98 -6.15 9.80
CA ALA A 100 -0.90 -7.55 9.41
C ALA A 100 0.02 -7.76 8.20
N GLN A 101 -0.12 -6.91 7.19
CA GLN A 101 0.74 -6.92 6.01
C GLN A 101 2.21 -6.66 6.38
N LEU A 102 2.48 -5.69 7.25
CA LEU A 102 3.83 -5.36 7.70
C LEU A 102 4.51 -6.55 8.38
N VAL A 103 3.79 -7.27 9.23
CA VAL A 103 4.32 -8.48 9.90
C VAL A 103 4.71 -9.54 8.87
N VAL A 104 3.84 -9.83 7.90
CA VAL A 104 4.10 -10.84 6.87
C VAL A 104 5.24 -10.42 5.95
N THR A 105 5.26 -9.18 5.48
CA THR A 105 6.32 -8.68 4.58
C THR A 105 7.66 -8.58 5.29
N THR A 106 7.69 -8.17 6.55
CA THR A 106 8.93 -8.13 7.34
C THR A 106 9.49 -9.52 7.56
N SER A 107 8.63 -10.52 7.85
CA SER A 107 9.06 -11.92 7.95
C SER A 107 9.64 -12.41 6.62
N SER A 108 9.01 -12.07 5.50
CA SER A 108 9.52 -12.39 4.16
C SER A 108 10.87 -11.71 3.88
N GLU A 109 11.04 -10.44 4.27
CA GLU A 109 12.28 -9.69 4.12
C GLU A 109 13.44 -10.35 4.91
N ILE A 110 13.18 -10.73 6.16
CA ILE A 110 14.16 -11.44 7.00
C ILE A 110 14.58 -12.75 6.33
N VAL A 111 13.64 -13.56 5.87
CA VAL A 111 13.94 -14.84 5.21
C VAL A 111 14.77 -14.61 3.95
N MET A 112 14.38 -13.67 3.11
CA MET A 112 15.11 -13.42 1.86
C MET A 112 16.51 -12.89 2.09
N ILE A 113 16.69 -11.93 2.99
CA ILE A 113 17.98 -11.26 3.19
C ILE A 113 18.87 -12.05 4.13
N GLU A 114 18.37 -12.43 5.31
CA GLU A 114 19.20 -13.00 6.36
C GLU A 114 19.40 -14.51 6.22
N ILE A 115 18.42 -15.23 5.67
CA ILE A 115 18.51 -16.70 5.52
C ILE A 115 18.98 -17.07 4.11
N TRP A 116 18.45 -16.45 3.07
CA TRP A 116 18.77 -16.80 1.67
C TRP A 116 19.87 -15.92 1.07
N GLY A 117 20.28 -14.85 1.73
CA GLY A 117 21.34 -13.96 1.25
C GLY A 117 20.95 -13.16 0.00
N VAL A 118 19.67 -12.95 -0.24
CA VAL A 118 19.18 -12.17 -1.38
C VAL A 118 19.58 -10.69 -1.21
N ASN A 119 20.00 -10.05 -2.29
CA ASN A 119 20.29 -8.62 -2.27
C ASN A 119 19.06 -7.82 -1.80
N HIS A 120 19.27 -6.88 -0.87
CA HIS A 120 18.20 -6.12 -0.22
C HIS A 120 17.29 -5.36 -1.19
N ASN A 121 17.81 -4.86 -2.32
CA ASN A 121 16.99 -4.19 -3.34
C ASN A 121 16.11 -5.18 -4.10
N ILE A 122 16.59 -6.39 -4.33
CA ILE A 122 15.83 -7.46 -4.99
C ILE A 122 14.74 -7.95 -4.04
N ALA A 123 15.04 -8.14 -2.76
CA ALA A 123 14.07 -8.51 -1.73
C ALA A 123 12.97 -7.45 -1.61
N TRP A 124 13.35 -6.17 -1.56
CA TRP A 124 12.41 -5.04 -1.57
C TRP A 124 11.49 -5.10 -2.79
N LEU A 125 12.05 -5.30 -3.99
CA LEU A 125 11.28 -5.35 -5.24
C LEU A 125 10.30 -6.53 -5.26
N ILE A 126 10.73 -7.71 -4.86
CA ILE A 126 9.88 -8.91 -4.80
C ILE A 126 8.72 -8.68 -3.84
N ASN A 127 8.99 -8.22 -2.62
CA ASN A 127 7.96 -7.91 -1.63
C ASN A 127 6.97 -6.87 -2.16
N THR A 128 7.46 -5.78 -2.73
CA THR A 128 6.61 -4.71 -3.28
C THR A 128 5.71 -5.22 -4.40
N CYS A 129 6.23 -6.02 -5.33
CA CYS A 129 5.44 -6.58 -6.43
C CYS A 129 4.38 -7.57 -5.93
N VAL A 130 4.76 -8.52 -5.08
CA VAL A 130 3.86 -9.56 -4.56
C VAL A 130 2.74 -8.94 -3.73
N PHE A 131 3.08 -8.09 -2.76
CA PHE A 131 2.09 -7.50 -1.87
C PHE A 131 1.33 -6.33 -2.51
N GLY A 132 1.91 -5.63 -3.49
CA GLY A 132 1.18 -4.70 -4.34
C GLY A 132 0.06 -5.39 -5.12
N PHE A 133 0.31 -6.58 -5.66
CA PHE A 133 -0.69 -7.39 -6.33
C PHE A 133 -1.76 -7.92 -5.35
N VAL A 134 -1.36 -8.40 -4.18
CA VAL A 134 -2.29 -8.83 -3.11
C VAL A 134 -3.19 -7.67 -2.69
N ASN A 135 -2.64 -6.48 -2.48
CA ASN A 135 -3.42 -5.28 -2.15
C ASN A 135 -4.42 -4.91 -3.25
N PHE A 136 -4.01 -5.00 -4.51
CA PHE A 136 -4.92 -4.77 -5.63
C PHE A 136 -6.11 -5.74 -5.59
N LEU A 137 -5.86 -7.03 -5.37
CA LEU A 137 -6.93 -8.03 -5.24
C LEU A 137 -7.84 -7.78 -4.04
N LEU A 138 -7.28 -7.37 -2.89
CA LEU A 138 -8.05 -7.04 -1.70
C LEU A 138 -8.96 -5.83 -1.95
N ILE A 139 -8.45 -4.79 -2.59
CA ILE A 139 -9.24 -3.60 -2.92
C ILE A 139 -10.36 -3.95 -3.91
N LEU A 140 -10.07 -4.75 -4.94
CA LEU A 140 -11.10 -5.23 -5.86
C LEU A 140 -12.17 -6.06 -5.14
N SER A 141 -11.77 -6.94 -4.22
CA SER A 141 -12.71 -7.74 -3.40
C SER A 141 -13.60 -6.84 -2.54
N LEU A 142 -13.05 -5.79 -1.93
CA LEU A 142 -13.81 -4.84 -1.10
C LEU A 142 -14.77 -3.96 -1.89
N ILE A 143 -14.48 -3.70 -3.18
CA ILE A 143 -15.36 -2.91 -4.07
C ILE A 143 -16.54 -3.77 -4.58
N HIS A 144 -16.34 -5.08 -4.71
CA HIS A 144 -17.37 -6.01 -5.20
C HIS A 144 -18.29 -6.57 -4.12
N ILE A 145 -18.02 -6.30 -2.85
CA ILE A 145 -18.90 -6.65 -1.71
C ILE A 145 -19.76 -5.45 -1.33
#